data_c29eb09e4f96a4ff6ebd1d4974e2d009
#
_entry.id   c29eb09e4f96a4ff6ebd1d4974e2d009
#
_cell.length_a   1.000
_cell.length_b   1.000
_cell.length_c   1.000
_cell.angle_alpha   90.00
_cell.angle_beta   90.00
_cell.angle_gamma   90.00
#
_symmetry.space_group_name_H-M   'P 1'
#
loop_
_entity.id
_entity.type
_entity.pdbx_description
1 polymer ?
#
loop_
_entity_poly.entity_id
_entity_poly.type
_entity_poly.pdbx_seq_one_letter_code
_entity_poly.pdbx_strand_id
1 'polypeptide(L)'
;MKFKPANNIQDLQYFGEFGGVNPSISDSSTYTFISAKTMQDTFEGNADGCYLYSRHTTPSNLYLSQALAAMEGTESANVTASGMGAITPVILQLCDAGDHVVSSRTIYGGTYAFLKNFTPRLNITTSFVDITKLDIVEAAITPNTKVLYCESVSNPLLEVADIEGLAKLAKKHNLKLVVDNTFSPLSVSPAVLGADIVIHSLTKFINGSSDTVGGVVCGTQEFIDSLKSVNDGACMLLGSTMDSLRAASVLKNLRTLHIRMQQHSYNATFLAEKFQDLGIKTVYPGLASHPSHELFKTMMNEKYGFGGMLTIDTGSLENANALMELMQEKNLGYLAVSLGFYKTLFSAPGSSTSSEIPEDEQKEMGLSDGLIRFSIGLDADIERTFDMMRACMLEVGVLQTEMA
;
A
#
# COMPACT_ATOMS: atom_id res chain seq x y z
N MET A 1 -24.18 2.74 -10.02
CA MET A 1 -23.62 1.36 -10.19
C MET A 1 -22.45 1.25 -9.22
N LYS A 2 -22.37 0.18 -8.41
CA LYS A 2 -21.27 0.03 -7.42
C LYS A 2 -19.95 -0.08 -8.20
N PHE A 3 -18.91 0.62 -7.76
CA PHE A 3 -17.57 0.61 -8.36
C PHE A 3 -16.99 -0.83 -8.36
N LYS A 4 -16.38 -1.25 -9.47
CA LYS A 4 -15.88 -2.62 -9.65
C LYS A 4 -14.43 -2.60 -10.17
N PRO A 5 -13.45 -2.46 -9.28
CA PRO A 5 -12.04 -2.22 -9.66
C PRO A 5 -11.47 -3.26 -10.61
N ALA A 6 -11.69 -4.54 -10.38
CA ALA A 6 -11.17 -5.59 -11.26
C ALA A 6 -11.85 -5.63 -12.64
N ASN A 7 -13.13 -5.26 -12.73
CA ASN A 7 -13.79 -5.16 -14.02
C ASN A 7 -13.19 -4.00 -14.84
N ASN A 8 -12.91 -2.87 -14.20
CA ASN A 8 -12.30 -1.73 -14.89
C ASN A 8 -10.92 -2.07 -15.47
N ILE A 9 -10.13 -2.90 -14.77
CA ILE A 9 -8.87 -3.41 -15.32
C ILE A 9 -9.14 -4.33 -16.51
N GLN A 10 -10.13 -5.21 -16.42
CA GLN A 10 -10.45 -6.19 -17.45
C GLN A 10 -11.02 -5.57 -18.73
N ASP A 11 -11.73 -4.44 -18.59
CA ASP A 11 -12.34 -3.73 -19.72
C ASP A 11 -11.31 -2.96 -20.56
N LEU A 12 -10.08 -2.79 -20.07
CA LEU A 12 -8.98 -2.20 -20.83
C LEU A 12 -8.49 -3.17 -21.91
N GLN A 13 -8.42 -2.70 -23.14
CA GLN A 13 -7.85 -3.44 -24.26
C GLN A 13 -6.57 -2.79 -24.73
N TYR A 14 -5.51 -3.56 -24.75
CA TYR A 14 -4.24 -3.14 -25.32
C TYR A 14 -3.95 -3.97 -26.56
N PHE A 15 -3.58 -3.30 -27.65
CA PHE A 15 -3.17 -3.97 -28.88
C PHE A 15 -1.65 -3.91 -28.95
N GLY A 16 -1.03 -5.08 -28.88
CA GLY A 16 0.40 -5.21 -29.08
C GLY A 16 0.80 -4.90 -30.52
N GLU A 17 2.06 -4.54 -30.74
CA GLU A 17 2.62 -4.38 -32.07
C GLU A 17 2.41 -5.66 -32.89
N PHE A 18 2.11 -5.51 -34.14
CA PHE A 18 1.79 -6.62 -35.08
C PHE A 18 0.59 -7.49 -34.65
N GLY A 19 -0.34 -6.96 -33.88
CA GLY A 19 -1.55 -7.67 -33.43
C GLY A 19 -1.34 -8.60 -32.23
N GLY A 20 -0.26 -8.45 -31.49
CA GLY A 20 -0.05 -9.18 -30.24
C GLY A 20 -1.12 -8.88 -29.20
N VAL A 21 -1.59 -9.91 -28.47
CA VAL A 21 -2.59 -9.75 -27.38
C VAL A 21 -1.99 -9.12 -26.10
N ASN A 22 -0.67 -9.10 -25.98
CA ASN A 22 0.03 -8.32 -24.97
C ASN A 22 0.59 -7.03 -25.57
N PRO A 23 0.57 -5.92 -24.83
CA PRO A 23 1.29 -4.72 -25.26
C PRO A 23 2.78 -5.01 -25.39
N SER A 24 3.42 -4.38 -26.40
CA SER A 24 4.86 -4.50 -26.62
C SER A 24 5.63 -3.84 -25.47
N ILE A 25 6.80 -4.39 -25.14
CA ILE A 25 7.69 -3.79 -24.16
C ILE A 25 8.59 -2.80 -24.89
N SER A 26 8.45 -1.51 -24.58
CA SER A 26 9.30 -0.46 -25.13
C SER A 26 10.43 -0.14 -24.15
N ASP A 27 11.57 -0.78 -24.33
CA ASP A 27 12.75 -0.61 -23.48
C ASP A 27 13.77 0.32 -24.17
N SER A 28 13.36 1.60 -24.31
CA SER A 28 14.17 2.66 -24.91
C SER A 28 14.32 3.82 -23.94
N SER A 29 15.56 4.29 -23.76
CA SER A 29 15.84 5.46 -22.89
C SER A 29 15.44 6.78 -23.54
N THR A 30 15.43 6.85 -24.87
CA THR A 30 15.12 8.05 -25.65
C THR A 30 14.31 7.69 -26.90
N TYR A 31 13.70 8.69 -27.51
CA TYR A 31 12.81 8.53 -28.65
C TYR A 31 13.17 9.50 -29.77
N THR A 32 12.88 9.13 -31.02
CA THR A 32 13.07 9.98 -32.20
C THR A 32 11.80 10.75 -32.54
N PHE A 33 11.94 11.88 -33.19
CA PHE A 33 10.85 12.76 -33.62
C PHE A 33 10.84 12.87 -35.14
N ILE A 34 9.64 12.95 -35.73
CA ILE A 34 9.47 13.12 -37.18
C ILE A 34 10.04 14.48 -37.66
N SER A 35 9.95 15.51 -36.80
CA SER A 35 10.45 16.86 -37.10
C SER A 35 10.91 17.57 -35.84
N ALA A 36 11.72 18.63 -35.98
CA ALA A 36 12.10 19.48 -34.87
C ALA A 36 10.87 20.16 -34.21
N LYS A 37 9.84 20.45 -35.01
CA LYS A 37 8.58 20.98 -34.47
C LYS A 37 7.85 19.98 -33.60
N THR A 38 7.75 18.71 -34.02
CA THR A 38 7.14 17.65 -33.21
C THR A 38 7.89 17.49 -31.87
N MET A 39 9.22 17.60 -31.91
CA MET A 39 10.02 17.57 -30.67
C MET A 39 9.64 18.73 -29.73
N GLN A 40 9.56 19.95 -30.24
CA GLN A 40 9.15 21.11 -29.46
C GLN A 40 7.74 20.93 -28.90
N ASP A 41 6.77 20.56 -29.72
CA ASP A 41 5.37 20.34 -29.33
C ASP A 41 5.27 19.26 -28.23
N THR A 42 6.13 18.21 -28.27
CA THR A 42 6.18 17.18 -27.23
C THR A 42 6.69 17.73 -25.90
N PHE A 43 7.72 18.59 -25.91
CA PHE A 43 8.23 19.26 -24.70
C PHE A 43 7.19 20.20 -24.07
N GLU A 44 6.36 20.81 -24.89
CA GLU A 44 5.28 21.72 -24.49
C GLU A 44 3.98 20.96 -24.09
N GLY A 45 3.95 19.62 -24.21
CA GLY A 45 2.76 18.79 -23.93
C GLY A 45 1.68 18.86 -25.00
N ASN A 46 1.99 19.37 -26.20
CA ASN A 46 1.05 19.61 -27.28
C ASN A 46 1.03 18.48 -28.35
N ALA A 47 1.79 17.39 -28.12
CA ALA A 47 1.87 16.28 -29.08
C ALA A 47 1.42 14.96 -28.43
N ASP A 48 0.32 14.40 -28.92
CA ASP A 48 -0.19 13.10 -28.49
C ASP A 48 0.62 11.94 -29.09
N GLY A 49 0.76 10.85 -28.31
CA GLY A 49 1.42 9.62 -28.77
C GLY A 49 2.94 9.74 -28.94
N CYS A 50 3.54 10.85 -28.54
CA CYS A 50 4.98 11.06 -28.55
C CYS A 50 5.58 10.91 -27.17
N TYR A 51 6.83 10.41 -27.11
CA TYR A 51 7.57 10.23 -25.87
C TYR A 51 8.86 11.04 -25.90
N LEU A 52 9.26 11.61 -24.78
CA LEU A 52 10.48 12.41 -24.66
C LEU A 52 11.70 11.53 -24.29
N TYR A 53 11.57 10.93 -23.14
CA TYR A 53 12.65 10.22 -22.46
C TYR A 53 12.07 9.28 -21.40
N SER A 54 12.67 8.13 -21.15
CA SER A 54 12.13 7.10 -20.25
C SER A 54 11.94 7.57 -18.81
N ARG A 55 12.73 8.54 -18.34
CA ARG A 55 12.53 9.16 -17.02
C ARG A 55 11.20 9.89 -16.90
N HIS A 56 10.68 10.44 -18.01
CA HIS A 56 9.37 11.06 -18.05
C HIS A 56 8.26 10.00 -18.10
N THR A 57 8.29 9.13 -19.11
CA THR A 57 7.40 7.95 -19.23
C THR A 57 7.84 7.08 -20.42
N THR A 58 7.36 5.83 -20.45
CA THR A 58 7.47 4.92 -21.59
C THR A 58 6.09 4.34 -21.93
N PRO A 59 5.87 3.79 -23.14
CA PRO A 59 4.64 3.06 -23.45
C PRO A 59 4.30 1.98 -22.42
N SER A 60 5.30 1.22 -21.95
CA SER A 60 5.10 0.16 -20.96
C SER A 60 4.63 0.70 -19.60
N ASN A 61 5.18 1.85 -19.17
CA ASN A 61 4.75 2.53 -17.94
C ASN A 61 3.33 3.06 -18.11
N LEU A 62 2.98 3.60 -19.28
CA LEU A 62 1.65 4.11 -19.57
C LEU A 62 0.59 3.01 -19.45
N TYR A 63 0.82 1.82 -20.02
CA TYR A 63 -0.12 0.69 -19.91
C TYR A 63 -0.38 0.29 -18.45
N LEU A 64 0.67 0.20 -17.66
CA LEU A 64 0.53 -0.11 -16.22
C LEU A 64 -0.18 1.01 -15.48
N SER A 65 0.17 2.27 -15.73
CA SER A 65 -0.47 3.45 -15.12
C SER A 65 -1.97 3.50 -15.42
N GLN A 66 -2.38 3.27 -16.68
CA GLN A 66 -3.79 3.22 -17.06
C GLN A 66 -4.56 2.11 -16.32
N ALA A 67 -3.96 0.92 -16.18
CA ALA A 67 -4.58 -0.18 -15.47
C ALA A 67 -4.76 0.13 -13.97
N LEU A 68 -3.78 0.80 -13.35
CA LEU A 68 -3.84 1.18 -11.93
C LEU A 68 -4.79 2.36 -11.69
N ALA A 69 -4.84 3.34 -12.59
CA ALA A 69 -5.84 4.40 -12.54
C ALA A 69 -7.27 3.83 -12.65
N ALA A 70 -7.50 2.91 -13.58
CA ALA A 70 -8.78 2.22 -13.74
C ALA A 70 -9.14 1.38 -12.49
N MET A 71 -8.14 0.75 -11.85
CA MET A 71 -8.32 0.00 -10.60
C MET A 71 -8.81 0.90 -9.46
N GLU A 72 -8.22 2.08 -9.30
CA GLU A 72 -8.59 3.01 -8.22
C GLU A 72 -9.78 3.92 -8.59
N GLY A 73 -10.14 4.03 -9.86
CA GLY A 73 -11.21 4.92 -10.34
C GLY A 73 -10.76 6.38 -10.40
N THR A 74 -9.47 6.63 -10.64
CA THR A 74 -8.88 7.94 -10.83
C THR A 74 -8.73 8.29 -12.32
N GLU A 75 -8.51 9.58 -12.62
CA GLU A 75 -8.33 10.03 -14.00
C GLU A 75 -7.00 9.56 -14.59
N SER A 76 -5.95 9.50 -13.77
CA SER A 76 -4.60 9.17 -14.19
C SER A 76 -3.78 8.52 -13.09
N ALA A 77 -2.62 7.96 -13.46
CA ALA A 77 -1.63 7.46 -12.51
C ALA A 77 -0.20 7.63 -13.06
N ASN A 78 0.78 7.62 -12.14
CA ASN A 78 2.20 7.59 -12.46
C ASN A 78 2.90 6.48 -11.71
N VAL A 79 3.54 5.54 -12.42
CA VAL A 79 4.31 4.45 -11.82
C VAL A 79 5.74 4.90 -11.49
N THR A 80 6.25 4.39 -10.38
CA THR A 80 7.55 4.79 -9.82
C THR A 80 8.41 3.58 -9.45
N ALA A 81 9.70 3.79 -9.24
CA ALA A 81 10.66 2.73 -8.95
C ALA A 81 10.44 2.02 -7.59
N SER A 82 9.67 2.61 -6.68
CA SER A 82 9.38 2.03 -5.36
C SER A 82 8.16 2.70 -4.72
N GLY A 83 7.58 2.07 -3.67
CA GLY A 83 6.54 2.71 -2.86
C GLY A 83 7.01 4.04 -2.25
N MET A 84 8.24 4.11 -1.71
CA MET A 84 8.81 5.38 -1.24
C MET A 84 9.00 6.38 -2.39
N GLY A 85 9.35 5.91 -3.59
CA GLY A 85 9.42 6.74 -4.80
C GLY A 85 8.06 7.24 -5.28
N ALA A 86 6.95 6.72 -4.74
CA ALA A 86 5.61 7.28 -4.89
C ALA A 86 5.26 8.26 -3.76
N ILE A 87 5.55 7.89 -2.50
CA ILE A 87 5.19 8.69 -1.31
C ILE A 87 5.94 10.02 -1.28
N THR A 88 7.28 9.95 -1.41
CA THR A 88 8.14 11.14 -1.23
C THR A 88 7.87 12.25 -2.25
N PRO A 89 7.73 11.96 -3.57
CA PRO A 89 7.41 13.02 -4.53
C PRO A 89 6.02 13.62 -4.34
N VAL A 90 5.02 12.83 -3.86
CA VAL A 90 3.69 13.37 -3.57
C VAL A 90 3.74 14.42 -2.47
N ILE A 91 4.42 14.12 -1.37
CA ILE A 91 4.56 15.09 -0.26
C ILE A 91 5.34 16.33 -0.70
N LEU A 92 6.45 16.14 -1.45
CA LEU A 92 7.28 17.25 -1.93
C LEU A 92 6.61 18.08 -3.05
N GLN A 93 5.64 17.52 -3.77
CA GLN A 93 4.85 18.26 -4.76
C GLN A 93 3.71 19.07 -4.12
N LEU A 94 3.21 18.61 -2.97
CA LEU A 94 2.08 19.23 -2.27
C LEU A 94 2.50 20.27 -1.23
N CYS A 95 3.75 20.19 -0.73
CA CYS A 95 4.22 20.99 0.38
C CYS A 95 5.46 21.82 0.01
N ASP A 96 5.39 23.10 0.31
CA ASP A 96 6.51 24.04 0.27
C ASP A 96 7.17 24.19 1.66
N ALA A 97 8.30 24.90 1.71
CA ALA A 97 8.94 25.23 2.98
C ALA A 97 8.03 26.09 3.88
N GLY A 98 7.75 25.64 5.07
CA GLY A 98 6.83 26.25 6.03
C GLY A 98 5.48 25.55 6.11
N ASP A 99 5.21 24.59 5.23
CA ASP A 99 3.97 23.83 5.23
C ASP A 99 3.97 22.69 6.28
N HIS A 100 2.79 22.16 6.50
CA HIS A 100 2.52 21.17 7.54
C HIS A 100 1.72 19.99 6.99
N VAL A 101 2.02 18.79 7.50
CA VAL A 101 1.33 17.53 7.23
C VAL A 101 0.68 17.02 8.52
N VAL A 102 -0.58 16.60 8.48
CA VAL A 102 -1.18 15.77 9.53
C VAL A 102 -1.14 14.32 9.05
N SER A 103 -0.47 13.46 9.80
CA SER A 103 -0.27 12.05 9.45
C SER A 103 -0.83 11.13 10.53
N SER A 104 -1.29 9.95 10.12
CA SER A 104 -1.50 8.86 11.09
C SER A 104 -0.19 8.59 11.84
N ARG A 105 -0.29 8.30 13.15
CA ARG A 105 0.85 7.85 13.98
C ARG A 105 1.27 6.42 13.65
N THR A 106 0.31 5.59 13.25
CA THR A 106 0.54 4.20 12.83
C THR A 106 0.64 4.15 11.31
N ILE A 107 1.86 4.20 10.79
CA ILE A 107 2.18 4.13 9.35
C ILE A 107 3.44 3.32 9.14
N TYR A 108 3.70 2.95 7.89
CA TYR A 108 4.94 2.29 7.49
C TYR A 108 6.18 3.05 7.97
N GLY A 109 7.14 2.35 8.59
CA GLY A 109 8.33 2.95 9.20
C GLY A 109 9.14 3.84 8.26
N GLY A 110 9.25 3.49 6.96
CA GLY A 110 9.92 4.34 5.97
C GLY A 110 9.20 5.68 5.76
N THR A 111 7.86 5.68 5.78
CA THR A 111 7.06 6.92 5.69
C THR A 111 7.20 7.74 6.97
N TYR A 112 7.15 7.08 8.13
CA TYR A 112 7.40 7.73 9.42
C TYR A 112 8.77 8.40 9.43
N ALA A 113 9.82 7.68 9.09
CA ALA A 113 11.19 8.22 9.06
C ALA A 113 11.33 9.40 8.08
N PHE A 114 10.67 9.33 6.92
CA PHE A 114 10.65 10.43 5.96
C PHE A 114 10.00 11.68 6.56
N LEU A 115 8.79 11.54 7.10
CA LEU A 115 8.03 12.66 7.67
C LEU A 115 8.64 13.19 8.97
N LYS A 116 9.21 12.33 9.84
CA LYS A 116 9.79 12.72 11.13
C LYS A 116 11.20 13.31 11.01
N ASN A 117 12.04 12.73 10.14
CA ASN A 117 13.48 13.00 10.14
C ASN A 117 13.96 13.74 8.88
N PHE A 118 13.30 13.55 7.73
CA PHE A 118 13.78 14.11 6.47
C PHE A 118 13.08 15.42 6.11
N THR A 119 11.73 15.47 6.14
CA THR A 119 10.97 16.68 5.74
C THR A 119 11.28 17.90 6.60
N PRO A 120 11.61 17.80 7.93
CA PRO A 120 12.04 18.96 8.70
C PRO A 120 13.28 19.67 8.17
N ARG A 121 14.17 18.97 7.46
CA ARG A 121 15.35 19.57 6.78
C ARG A 121 14.95 20.51 5.64
N LEU A 122 13.72 20.33 5.13
CA LEU A 122 13.11 21.16 4.09
C LEU A 122 12.12 22.17 4.68
N ASN A 123 12.12 22.32 6.01
CA ASN A 123 11.18 23.17 6.75
C ASN A 123 9.71 22.77 6.55
N ILE A 124 9.42 21.48 6.34
CA ILE A 124 8.07 20.91 6.32
C ILE A 124 7.89 20.13 7.61
N THR A 125 6.84 20.46 8.38
CA THR A 125 6.57 19.86 9.68
C THR A 125 5.45 18.84 9.63
N THR A 126 5.41 17.91 10.60
CA THR A 126 4.37 16.88 10.65
C THR A 126 3.83 16.69 12.07
N SER A 127 2.51 16.65 12.20
CA SER A 127 1.82 16.16 13.40
C SER A 127 1.35 14.72 13.20
N PHE A 128 1.81 13.82 14.07
CA PHE A 128 1.38 12.42 14.07
C PHE A 128 0.23 12.25 15.07
N VAL A 129 -0.91 11.73 14.60
CA VAL A 129 -2.15 11.65 15.38
C VAL A 129 -2.82 10.28 15.27
N ASP A 130 -3.71 9.98 16.21
CA ASP A 130 -4.61 8.84 16.11
C ASP A 130 -5.65 9.11 15.01
N ILE A 131 -5.41 8.53 13.83
CA ILE A 131 -6.24 8.76 12.63
C ILE A 131 -7.67 8.21 12.76
N THR A 132 -7.92 7.32 13.72
CA THR A 132 -9.25 6.75 13.99
C THR A 132 -10.18 7.73 14.67
N LYS A 133 -9.67 8.88 15.14
CA LYS A 133 -10.39 9.92 15.89
C LYS A 133 -10.41 11.23 15.13
N LEU A 134 -11.48 11.48 14.38
CA LEU A 134 -11.60 12.63 13.51
C LEU A 134 -11.50 13.97 14.22
N ASP A 135 -11.94 14.07 15.47
CA ASP A 135 -11.81 15.25 16.34
C ASP A 135 -10.34 15.56 16.66
N ILE A 136 -9.53 14.53 16.93
CA ILE A 136 -8.08 14.68 17.15
C ILE A 136 -7.38 15.10 15.86
N VAL A 137 -7.77 14.49 14.72
CA VAL A 137 -7.24 14.88 13.41
C VAL A 137 -7.55 16.34 13.12
N GLU A 138 -8.79 16.77 13.31
CA GLU A 138 -9.20 18.14 13.06
C GLU A 138 -8.48 19.14 13.98
N ALA A 139 -8.28 18.81 15.25
CA ALA A 139 -7.56 19.64 16.20
C ALA A 139 -6.06 19.83 15.86
N ALA A 140 -5.47 18.90 15.12
CA ALA A 140 -4.08 18.99 14.67
C ALA A 140 -3.89 19.84 13.38
N ILE A 141 -4.97 20.22 12.72
CA ILE A 141 -4.91 21.05 11.51
C ILE A 141 -4.51 22.47 11.88
N THR A 142 -3.50 23.01 11.21
CA THR A 142 -3.01 24.37 11.34
C THR A 142 -3.26 25.16 10.06
N PRO A 143 -3.11 26.49 10.07
CA PRO A 143 -3.22 27.31 8.84
C PRO A 143 -2.22 26.91 7.73
N ASN A 144 -1.11 26.26 8.10
CA ASN A 144 -0.06 25.81 7.17
C ASN A 144 -0.27 24.37 6.72
N THR A 145 -1.28 23.65 7.21
CA THR A 145 -1.53 22.28 6.81
C THR A 145 -1.93 22.20 5.35
N LYS A 146 -1.31 21.29 4.59
CA LYS A 146 -1.63 21.01 3.18
C LYS A 146 -2.15 19.61 2.96
N VAL A 147 -1.67 18.66 3.76
CA VAL A 147 -1.89 17.23 3.55
C VAL A 147 -2.43 16.57 4.81
N LEU A 148 -3.47 15.75 4.64
CA LEU A 148 -3.83 14.65 5.53
C LEU A 148 -3.29 13.36 4.92
N TYR A 149 -2.44 12.63 5.66
CA TYR A 149 -1.85 11.37 5.19
C TYR A 149 -2.27 10.21 6.09
N CYS A 150 -2.76 9.13 5.50
CA CYS A 150 -3.04 7.88 6.22
C CYS A 150 -2.81 6.65 5.34
N GLU A 151 -2.80 5.48 5.97
CA GLU A 151 -2.96 4.19 5.33
C GLU A 151 -4.42 3.74 5.46
N SER A 152 -4.98 3.07 4.46
CA SER A 152 -6.35 2.55 4.54
C SER A 152 -6.51 1.53 5.68
N VAL A 153 -5.50 0.68 5.84
CA VAL A 153 -5.27 -0.19 6.99
C VAL A 153 -3.82 -0.03 7.40
N SER A 154 -3.58 0.35 8.63
CA SER A 154 -2.26 0.77 9.10
C SER A 154 -1.29 -0.40 9.34
N ASN A 155 -0.02 -0.14 9.12
CA ASN A 155 1.08 -1.05 9.46
C ASN A 155 1.78 -0.56 10.75
N PRO A 156 1.89 -1.36 11.83
CA PRO A 156 1.56 -2.78 11.89
C PRO A 156 0.25 -3.11 12.63
N LEU A 157 -0.43 -2.13 13.21
CA LEU A 157 -1.52 -2.37 14.17
C LEU A 157 -2.87 -2.66 13.52
N LEU A 158 -2.97 -2.57 12.19
CA LEU A 158 -4.18 -2.82 11.41
C LEU A 158 -5.36 -1.90 11.79
N GLU A 159 -5.07 -0.69 12.29
CA GLU A 159 -6.07 0.35 12.48
C GLU A 159 -6.68 0.74 11.12
N VAL A 160 -7.97 0.96 11.07
CA VAL A 160 -8.69 1.31 9.83
C VAL A 160 -9.04 2.79 9.84
N ALA A 161 -8.63 3.51 8.80
CA ALA A 161 -8.95 4.93 8.64
C ALA A 161 -10.38 5.13 8.14
N ASP A 162 -11.12 6.07 8.72
CA ASP A 162 -12.40 6.56 8.18
C ASP A 162 -12.12 7.49 6.97
N ILE A 163 -11.94 6.89 5.79
CA ILE A 163 -11.57 7.62 4.59
C ILE A 163 -12.63 8.65 4.22
N GLU A 164 -13.93 8.34 4.32
CA GLU A 164 -15.00 9.29 4.02
C GLU A 164 -15.03 10.46 5.02
N GLY A 165 -14.82 10.17 6.30
CA GLY A 165 -14.71 11.19 7.34
C GLY A 165 -13.50 12.10 7.12
N LEU A 166 -12.34 11.54 6.81
CA LEU A 166 -11.12 12.27 6.50
C LEU A 166 -11.26 13.10 5.21
N ALA A 167 -11.94 12.58 4.18
CA ALA A 167 -12.20 13.34 2.95
C ALA A 167 -13.09 14.56 3.20
N LYS A 168 -14.10 14.44 4.08
CA LYS A 168 -14.93 15.58 4.51
C LYS A 168 -14.10 16.62 5.26
N LEU A 169 -13.20 16.21 6.16
CA LEU A 169 -12.29 17.13 6.84
C LEU A 169 -11.32 17.80 5.87
N ALA A 170 -10.69 17.04 4.98
CA ALA A 170 -9.80 17.57 3.96
C ALA A 170 -10.50 18.66 3.12
N LYS A 171 -11.70 18.38 2.64
CA LYS A 171 -12.51 19.33 1.89
C LYS A 171 -12.88 20.57 2.70
N LYS A 172 -13.28 20.41 3.97
CA LYS A 172 -13.64 21.51 4.88
C LYS A 172 -12.49 22.49 5.09
N HIS A 173 -11.27 21.98 5.17
CA HIS A 173 -10.06 22.76 5.44
C HIS A 173 -9.21 23.03 4.20
N ASN A 174 -9.70 22.70 3.00
CA ASN A 174 -8.98 22.85 1.72
C ASN A 174 -7.61 22.15 1.71
N LEU A 175 -7.57 20.92 2.20
CA LEU A 175 -6.39 20.05 2.27
C LEU A 175 -6.48 18.96 1.19
N LYS A 176 -5.36 18.30 0.90
CA LYS A 176 -5.30 17.09 0.10
C LYS A 176 -5.29 15.85 1.00
N LEU A 177 -6.22 14.93 0.76
CA LEU A 177 -6.21 13.61 1.41
C LEU A 177 -5.40 12.64 0.56
N VAL A 178 -4.28 12.17 1.12
CA VAL A 178 -3.39 11.16 0.53
C VAL A 178 -3.56 9.86 1.29
N VAL A 179 -3.95 8.79 0.61
CA VAL A 179 -4.18 7.47 1.21
C VAL A 179 -3.24 6.44 0.59
N ASP A 180 -2.40 5.82 1.41
CA ASP A 180 -1.66 4.63 1.01
C ASP A 180 -2.57 3.40 1.17
N ASN A 181 -2.93 2.76 0.05
CA ASN A 181 -3.83 1.62 -0.01
C ASN A 181 -3.10 0.29 -0.25
N THR A 182 -1.84 0.22 0.15
CA THR A 182 -0.97 -0.95 -0.09
C THR A 182 -1.51 -2.24 0.55
N PHE A 183 -2.14 -2.16 1.74
CA PHE A 183 -2.67 -3.33 2.46
C PHE A 183 -4.01 -3.83 1.92
N SER A 184 -4.78 -2.98 1.24
CA SER A 184 -6.17 -3.27 0.88
C SER A 184 -6.49 -3.04 -0.61
N PRO A 185 -5.58 -3.38 -1.57
CA PRO A 185 -5.89 -3.20 -2.98
C PRO A 185 -7.16 -4.00 -3.35
N LEU A 186 -8.04 -3.42 -4.15
CA LEU A 186 -9.37 -3.93 -4.51
C LEU A 186 -10.37 -4.04 -3.35
N SER A 187 -9.92 -4.33 -2.13
CA SER A 187 -10.81 -4.41 -0.94
C SER A 187 -11.38 -3.05 -0.58
N VAL A 188 -10.55 -2.00 -0.63
CA VAL A 188 -10.96 -0.60 -0.45
C VAL A 188 -10.58 0.17 -1.72
N SER A 189 -11.39 1.14 -2.12
CA SER A 189 -11.13 2.06 -3.22
C SER A 189 -11.16 3.50 -2.71
N PRO A 190 -10.04 4.01 -2.15
CA PRO A 190 -10.02 5.30 -1.46
C PRO A 190 -10.44 6.49 -2.31
N ALA A 191 -10.11 6.51 -3.61
CA ALA A 191 -10.51 7.58 -4.51
C ALA A 191 -12.05 7.68 -4.62
N VAL A 192 -12.75 6.55 -4.64
CA VAL A 192 -14.22 6.50 -4.68
C VAL A 192 -14.83 6.99 -3.36
N LEU A 193 -14.10 6.87 -2.25
CA LEU A 193 -14.48 7.35 -0.91
C LEU A 193 -14.09 8.82 -0.68
N GLY A 194 -13.43 9.46 -1.64
CA GLY A 194 -13.12 10.88 -1.61
C GLY A 194 -11.66 11.23 -1.36
N ALA A 195 -10.75 10.29 -1.37
CA ALA A 195 -9.30 10.58 -1.35
C ALA A 195 -8.90 11.31 -2.64
N ASP A 196 -8.07 12.35 -2.51
CA ASP A 196 -7.53 13.10 -3.66
C ASP A 196 -6.44 12.30 -4.38
N ILE A 197 -5.63 11.58 -3.61
CA ILE A 197 -4.47 10.85 -4.10
C ILE A 197 -4.42 9.49 -3.42
N VAL A 198 -4.25 8.43 -4.22
CA VAL A 198 -4.06 7.07 -3.73
C VAL A 198 -2.68 6.57 -4.12
N ILE A 199 -1.99 5.98 -3.15
CA ILE A 199 -0.64 5.42 -3.33
C ILE A 199 -0.68 3.91 -3.10
N HIS A 200 0.13 3.17 -3.85
CA HIS A 200 0.44 1.77 -3.55
C HIS A 200 1.94 1.49 -3.69
N SER A 201 2.45 0.67 -2.81
CA SER A 201 3.66 -0.10 -3.09
C SER A 201 3.29 -1.28 -4.00
N LEU A 202 3.66 -1.20 -5.27
CA LEU A 202 3.44 -2.29 -6.23
C LEU A 202 4.22 -3.55 -5.87
N THR A 203 5.27 -3.41 -5.06
CA THR A 203 6.11 -4.47 -4.50
C THR A 203 5.30 -5.56 -3.78
N LYS A 204 4.12 -5.20 -3.26
CA LYS A 204 3.32 -5.99 -2.32
C LYS A 204 2.25 -6.81 -3.07
N PHE A 205 1.00 -6.82 -2.63
CA PHE A 205 -0.09 -7.61 -3.20
C PHE A 205 -0.24 -7.42 -4.72
N ILE A 206 -0.05 -6.21 -5.25
CA ILE A 206 -0.28 -5.95 -6.67
C ILE A 206 0.66 -6.79 -7.53
N ASN A 207 1.95 -6.77 -7.25
CA ASN A 207 2.91 -7.66 -7.93
C ASN A 207 2.79 -9.12 -7.45
N GLY A 208 2.77 -9.36 -6.13
CA GLY A 208 2.54 -10.67 -5.52
C GLY A 208 3.65 -11.71 -5.66
N SER A 209 4.75 -11.39 -6.34
CA SER A 209 5.83 -12.32 -6.69
C SER A 209 7.13 -12.07 -5.92
N SER A 210 7.22 -11.00 -5.13
CA SER A 210 8.42 -10.61 -4.36
C SER A 210 9.71 -10.47 -5.19
N ASP A 211 9.60 -10.20 -6.48
CA ASP A 211 10.72 -10.12 -7.44
C ASP A 211 10.92 -8.70 -8.00
N THR A 212 10.03 -7.77 -7.67
CA THR A 212 10.02 -6.41 -8.20
C THR A 212 9.67 -5.40 -7.13
N VAL A 213 10.44 -4.33 -7.06
CA VAL A 213 10.14 -3.14 -6.28
C VAL A 213 9.47 -2.12 -7.20
N GLY A 214 8.37 -1.51 -6.74
CA GLY A 214 7.66 -0.50 -7.51
C GLY A 214 6.66 0.26 -6.66
N GLY A 215 6.19 1.39 -7.18
CA GLY A 215 5.14 2.21 -6.59
C GLY A 215 4.23 2.81 -7.66
N VAL A 216 3.12 3.36 -7.23
CA VAL A 216 2.21 4.13 -8.08
C VAL A 216 1.56 5.26 -7.29
N VAL A 217 1.35 6.37 -7.95
CA VAL A 217 0.51 7.49 -7.51
C VAL A 217 -0.69 7.56 -8.45
N CYS A 218 -1.91 7.49 -7.92
CA CYS A 218 -3.16 7.63 -8.64
C CYS A 218 -3.87 8.92 -8.21
N GLY A 219 -4.41 9.70 -9.14
CA GLY A 219 -5.07 10.97 -8.84
C GLY A 219 -5.71 11.60 -10.06
N THR A 220 -5.96 12.91 -10.00
CA THR A 220 -6.44 13.68 -11.16
C THR A 220 -5.35 13.78 -12.23
N GLN A 221 -5.76 13.96 -13.49
CA GLN A 221 -4.81 14.16 -14.60
C GLN A 221 -3.89 15.35 -14.32
N GLU A 222 -4.44 16.47 -13.86
CA GLU A 222 -3.70 17.68 -13.50
C GLU A 222 -2.58 17.41 -12.48
N PHE A 223 -2.90 16.69 -11.40
CA PHE A 223 -1.90 16.38 -10.37
C PHE A 223 -0.82 15.43 -10.89
N ILE A 224 -1.21 14.42 -11.64
CA ILE A 224 -0.24 13.46 -12.22
C ILE A 224 0.68 14.13 -13.23
N ASP A 225 0.16 15.08 -14.03
CA ASP A 225 0.98 15.85 -14.96
C ASP A 225 1.93 16.81 -14.23
N SER A 226 1.49 17.42 -13.11
CA SER A 226 2.36 18.25 -12.28
C SER A 226 3.57 17.45 -11.75
N LEU A 227 3.39 16.20 -11.33
CA LEU A 227 4.49 15.31 -10.89
C LEU A 227 5.52 15.04 -11.99
N LYS A 228 5.11 15.08 -13.26
CA LYS A 228 5.93 14.77 -14.43
C LYS A 228 6.49 16.00 -15.14
N SER A 229 6.11 17.20 -14.70
CA SER A 229 6.60 18.46 -15.29
C SER A 229 8.14 18.47 -15.36
N VAL A 230 8.67 18.85 -16.51
CA VAL A 230 10.14 18.90 -16.72
C VAL A 230 10.80 20.03 -15.92
N ASN A 231 10.02 21.02 -15.48
CA ASN A 231 10.53 22.20 -14.77
C ASN A 231 10.49 22.05 -13.24
N ASP A 232 9.43 21.44 -12.70
CA ASP A 232 9.13 21.45 -11.26
C ASP A 232 8.49 20.15 -10.75
N GLY A 233 8.30 19.16 -11.63
CA GLY A 233 7.71 17.87 -11.25
C GLY A 233 8.60 17.01 -10.37
N ALA A 234 8.15 16.72 -9.15
CA ALA A 234 8.94 15.97 -8.18
C ALA A 234 9.33 14.56 -8.67
N CYS A 235 8.47 13.83 -9.37
CA CYS A 235 8.83 12.53 -9.96
C CYS A 235 9.88 12.68 -11.06
N MET A 236 9.74 13.70 -11.93
CA MET A 236 10.65 13.95 -13.03
C MET A 236 12.04 14.37 -12.56
N LEU A 237 12.10 15.29 -11.60
CA LEU A 237 13.36 15.88 -11.15
C LEU A 237 14.12 15.00 -10.15
N LEU A 238 13.39 14.25 -9.28
CA LEU A 238 14.00 13.32 -8.32
C LEU A 238 14.29 11.96 -8.94
N GLY A 239 13.73 11.66 -10.13
CA GLY A 239 14.08 10.48 -10.91
C GLY A 239 13.51 9.17 -10.37
N SER A 240 12.36 9.17 -9.70
CA SER A 240 11.70 7.96 -9.19
C SER A 240 11.03 7.15 -10.32
N THR A 241 11.78 6.76 -11.33
CA THR A 241 11.28 6.15 -12.58
C THR A 241 11.29 4.63 -12.52
N MET A 242 10.18 3.99 -12.91
CA MET A 242 10.12 2.55 -13.13
C MET A 242 10.61 2.20 -14.55
N ASP A 243 11.39 1.14 -14.68
CA ASP A 243 11.80 0.64 -16.01
C ASP A 243 10.68 -0.15 -16.71
N SER A 244 10.77 -0.23 -18.03
CA SER A 244 9.74 -0.85 -18.87
C SER A 244 9.55 -2.35 -18.64
N LEU A 245 10.61 -3.08 -18.30
CA LEU A 245 10.55 -4.52 -18.04
C LEU A 245 9.79 -4.79 -16.75
N ARG A 246 10.05 -3.98 -15.70
CA ARG A 246 9.33 -4.07 -14.42
C ARG A 246 7.87 -3.68 -14.56
N ALA A 247 7.58 -2.62 -15.33
CA ALA A 247 6.20 -2.22 -15.61
C ALA A 247 5.41 -3.33 -16.31
N ALA A 248 5.99 -3.96 -17.34
CA ALA A 248 5.37 -5.07 -18.05
C ALA A 248 5.18 -6.31 -17.14
N SER A 249 6.13 -6.61 -16.25
CA SER A 249 6.02 -7.71 -15.30
C SER A 249 4.87 -7.48 -14.30
N VAL A 250 4.81 -6.29 -13.72
CA VAL A 250 3.74 -5.93 -12.77
C VAL A 250 2.37 -5.93 -13.45
N LEU A 251 2.26 -5.45 -14.70
CA LEU A 251 1.01 -5.48 -15.47
C LEU A 251 0.50 -6.91 -15.68
N LYS A 252 1.39 -7.87 -15.92
CA LYS A 252 1.01 -9.30 -16.00
C LYS A 252 0.44 -9.80 -14.68
N ASN A 253 1.08 -9.49 -13.57
CA ASN A 253 0.70 -9.95 -12.25
C ASN A 253 -0.59 -9.26 -11.75
N LEU A 254 -0.81 -8.01 -12.11
CA LEU A 254 -2.03 -7.25 -11.81
C LEU A 254 -3.29 -7.97 -12.34
N ARG A 255 -3.22 -8.64 -13.48
CA ARG A 255 -4.36 -9.35 -14.09
C ARG A 255 -4.95 -10.45 -13.22
N THR A 256 -4.17 -11.02 -12.29
CA THR A 256 -4.62 -12.06 -11.36
C THR A 256 -4.87 -11.54 -9.94
N LEU A 257 -4.67 -10.24 -9.71
CA LEU A 257 -4.79 -9.65 -8.38
C LEU A 257 -6.14 -9.96 -7.73
N HIS A 258 -7.23 -9.90 -8.49
CA HIS A 258 -8.59 -10.13 -8.00
C HIS A 258 -8.80 -11.56 -7.46
N ILE A 259 -8.14 -12.57 -8.04
CA ILE A 259 -8.19 -13.95 -7.56
C ILE A 259 -7.33 -14.08 -6.30
N ARG A 260 -6.14 -13.49 -6.33
CA ARG A 260 -5.19 -13.56 -5.22
C ARG A 260 -5.72 -12.87 -3.97
N MET A 261 -6.33 -11.68 -4.09
CA MET A 261 -6.91 -10.97 -2.94
C MET A 261 -8.06 -11.75 -2.29
N GLN A 262 -8.91 -12.41 -3.08
CA GLN A 262 -9.96 -13.29 -2.53
C GLN A 262 -9.35 -14.44 -1.71
N GLN A 263 -8.33 -15.11 -2.24
CA GLN A 263 -7.68 -16.22 -1.54
C GLN A 263 -6.91 -15.78 -0.29
N HIS A 264 -6.15 -14.66 -0.39
CA HIS A 264 -5.48 -14.07 0.78
C HIS A 264 -6.47 -13.75 1.90
N SER A 265 -7.59 -13.11 1.55
CA SER A 265 -8.62 -12.75 2.54
C SER A 265 -9.32 -13.96 3.12
N TYR A 266 -9.66 -14.96 2.30
CA TYR A 266 -10.25 -16.20 2.78
C TYR A 266 -9.35 -16.89 3.80
N ASN A 267 -8.09 -17.08 3.47
CA ASN A 267 -7.10 -17.74 4.35
C ASN A 267 -6.86 -16.94 5.63
N ALA A 268 -6.77 -15.61 5.53
CA ALA A 268 -6.55 -14.75 6.69
C ALA A 268 -7.77 -14.76 7.62
N THR A 269 -8.98 -14.73 7.09
CA THR A 269 -10.21 -14.82 7.89
C THR A 269 -10.26 -16.15 8.64
N PHE A 270 -10.03 -17.26 7.95
CA PHE A 270 -10.02 -18.59 8.56
C PHE A 270 -9.01 -18.67 9.72
N LEU A 271 -7.77 -18.25 9.49
CA LEU A 271 -6.74 -18.28 10.54
C LEU A 271 -7.05 -17.34 11.70
N ALA A 272 -7.54 -16.14 11.42
CA ALA A 272 -7.87 -15.18 12.47
C ALA A 272 -8.98 -15.68 13.39
N GLU A 273 -10.05 -16.26 12.83
CA GLU A 273 -11.13 -16.89 13.61
C GLU A 273 -10.59 -18.07 14.45
N LYS A 274 -9.81 -18.94 13.85
CA LYS A 274 -9.22 -20.09 14.56
C LYS A 274 -8.27 -19.68 15.69
N PHE A 275 -7.43 -18.68 15.48
CA PHE A 275 -6.53 -18.17 16.55
C PHE A 275 -7.34 -17.51 17.67
N GLN A 276 -8.41 -16.78 17.34
CA GLN A 276 -9.31 -16.23 18.34
C GLN A 276 -10.03 -17.32 19.15
N ASP A 277 -10.48 -18.40 18.51
CA ASP A 277 -11.11 -19.56 19.14
C ASP A 277 -10.16 -20.26 20.14
N LEU A 278 -8.85 -20.23 19.87
CA LEU A 278 -7.81 -20.73 20.77
C LEU A 278 -7.44 -19.73 21.90
N GLY A 279 -8.11 -18.60 21.99
CA GLY A 279 -7.83 -17.58 22.99
C GLY A 279 -6.59 -16.74 22.72
N ILE A 280 -5.99 -16.82 21.52
CA ILE A 280 -4.85 -16.01 21.13
C ILE A 280 -5.34 -14.60 20.82
N LYS A 281 -4.69 -13.59 21.42
CA LYS A 281 -4.98 -12.18 21.10
C LYS A 281 -4.65 -11.91 19.63
N THR A 282 -5.69 -11.82 18.82
CA THR A 282 -5.61 -11.70 17.36
C THR A 282 -6.24 -10.39 16.92
N VAL A 283 -5.55 -9.65 16.03
CA VAL A 283 -6.07 -8.43 15.40
C VAL A 283 -6.21 -8.68 13.90
N TYR A 284 -7.42 -8.53 13.41
CA TYR A 284 -7.77 -8.65 11.99
C TYR A 284 -9.06 -7.88 11.72
N PRO A 285 -9.12 -6.99 10.72
CA PRO A 285 -10.32 -6.18 10.46
C PRO A 285 -11.59 -7.01 10.17
N GLY A 286 -11.42 -8.27 9.74
CA GLY A 286 -12.51 -9.21 9.51
C GLY A 286 -13.15 -9.82 10.77
N LEU A 287 -12.51 -9.73 11.94
CA LEU A 287 -13.07 -10.22 13.20
C LEU A 287 -14.08 -9.21 13.76
N ALA A 288 -15.22 -9.69 14.24
CA ALA A 288 -16.23 -8.84 14.90
C ALA A 288 -15.71 -8.15 16.17
N SER A 289 -14.64 -8.67 16.77
CA SER A 289 -13.93 -8.08 17.90
C SER A 289 -13.04 -6.90 17.54
N HIS A 290 -12.74 -6.69 16.23
CA HIS A 290 -11.94 -5.55 15.79
C HIS A 290 -12.71 -4.24 15.93
N PRO A 291 -12.14 -3.17 16.55
CA PRO A 291 -12.85 -1.92 16.82
C PRO A 291 -13.48 -1.26 15.58
N SER A 292 -12.82 -1.41 14.42
CA SER A 292 -13.26 -0.81 13.16
C SER A 292 -13.89 -1.83 12.19
N HIS A 293 -14.33 -3.00 12.67
CA HIS A 293 -14.93 -4.03 11.81
C HIS A 293 -16.12 -3.48 11.00
N GLU A 294 -17.07 -2.84 11.68
CA GLU A 294 -18.24 -2.27 11.01
C GLU A 294 -17.87 -1.12 10.07
N LEU A 295 -16.92 -0.25 10.44
CA LEU A 295 -16.42 0.80 9.56
C LEU A 295 -15.83 0.21 8.28
N PHE A 296 -14.97 -0.81 8.40
CA PHE A 296 -14.37 -1.47 7.23
C PHE A 296 -15.43 -2.04 6.29
N LYS A 297 -16.48 -2.67 6.83
CA LYS A 297 -17.61 -3.21 6.06
C LYS A 297 -18.34 -2.14 5.23
N THR A 298 -18.43 -0.92 5.74
CA THR A 298 -19.07 0.18 4.97
C THR A 298 -18.25 0.61 3.76
N MET A 299 -16.92 0.52 3.86
CA MET A 299 -15.98 0.97 2.84
C MET A 299 -15.58 -0.13 1.85
N MET A 300 -15.68 -1.40 2.27
CA MET A 300 -15.08 -2.49 1.49
C MET A 300 -15.91 -2.92 0.29
N ASN A 301 -15.21 -3.51 -0.67
CA ASN A 301 -15.79 -4.35 -1.68
C ASN A 301 -15.84 -5.80 -1.16
N GLU A 302 -17.02 -6.25 -0.73
CA GLU A 302 -17.24 -7.57 -0.11
C GLU A 302 -16.59 -8.73 -0.87
N LYS A 303 -16.50 -8.62 -2.19
CA LYS A 303 -15.92 -9.67 -3.04
C LYS A 303 -14.47 -9.97 -2.70
N TYR A 304 -13.72 -8.99 -2.18
CA TYR A 304 -12.29 -9.15 -1.88
C TYR A 304 -12.00 -9.25 -0.38
N GLY A 305 -13.05 -9.14 0.45
CA GLY A 305 -12.99 -9.30 1.89
C GLY A 305 -12.08 -8.29 2.60
N PHE A 306 -11.56 -8.69 3.75
CA PHE A 306 -10.83 -7.82 4.68
C PHE A 306 -9.31 -7.79 4.49
N GLY A 307 -8.81 -8.38 3.39
CA GLY A 307 -7.37 -8.42 3.08
C GLY A 307 -6.64 -9.60 3.71
N GLY A 308 -5.32 -9.68 3.46
CA GLY A 308 -4.49 -10.82 3.82
C GLY A 308 -3.54 -10.58 5.01
N MET A 309 -3.74 -9.50 5.79
CA MET A 309 -2.87 -9.14 6.91
C MET A 309 -3.56 -9.40 8.23
N LEU A 310 -2.90 -10.09 9.15
CA LEU A 310 -3.33 -10.25 10.54
C LEU A 310 -2.15 -10.16 11.51
N THR A 311 -2.43 -9.90 12.77
CA THR A 311 -1.41 -9.96 13.84
C THR A 311 -1.89 -10.84 14.98
N ILE A 312 -0.94 -11.49 15.65
CA ILE A 312 -1.16 -12.16 16.94
C ILE A 312 -0.18 -11.63 17.98
N ASP A 313 -0.56 -11.70 19.25
CA ASP A 313 0.31 -11.34 20.36
C ASP A 313 0.65 -12.60 21.15
N THR A 314 1.93 -12.97 21.17
CA THR A 314 2.46 -14.17 21.87
C THR A 314 2.89 -13.86 23.31
N GLY A 315 2.71 -12.60 23.76
CA GLY A 315 3.00 -12.15 25.11
C GLY A 315 4.46 -11.74 25.37
N SER A 316 5.42 -12.21 24.58
CA SER A 316 6.83 -11.82 24.68
C SER A 316 7.59 -11.92 23.37
N LEU A 317 8.68 -11.15 23.24
CA LEU A 317 9.59 -11.23 22.08
C LEU A 317 10.23 -12.62 21.94
N GLU A 318 10.56 -13.26 23.06
CA GLU A 318 11.13 -14.62 23.07
C GLU A 318 10.17 -15.63 22.44
N ASN A 319 8.91 -15.63 22.85
CA ASN A 319 7.86 -16.46 22.27
C ASN A 319 7.62 -16.15 20.77
N ALA A 320 7.60 -14.88 20.42
CA ALA A 320 7.43 -14.46 19.03
C ALA A 320 8.57 -15.00 18.15
N ASN A 321 9.81 -14.83 18.57
CA ASN A 321 10.99 -15.31 17.84
C ASN A 321 10.99 -16.84 17.72
N ALA A 322 10.81 -17.56 18.83
CA ALA A 322 10.77 -19.01 18.84
C ALA A 322 9.67 -19.57 17.92
N LEU A 323 8.48 -18.97 17.95
CA LEU A 323 7.37 -19.40 17.09
C LEU A 323 7.67 -19.14 15.61
N MET A 324 8.19 -17.98 15.26
CA MET A 324 8.52 -17.65 13.86
C MET A 324 9.62 -18.56 13.31
N GLU A 325 10.67 -18.84 14.09
CA GLU A 325 11.77 -19.72 13.70
C GLU A 325 11.27 -21.15 13.48
N LEU A 326 10.46 -21.67 14.41
CA LEU A 326 9.89 -23.02 14.30
C LEU A 326 8.93 -23.12 13.10
N MET A 327 8.06 -22.14 12.88
CA MET A 327 7.18 -22.13 11.70
C MET A 327 7.98 -22.11 10.40
N GLN A 328 9.09 -21.39 10.33
CA GLN A 328 9.96 -21.39 9.16
C GLN A 328 10.64 -22.75 8.98
N GLU A 329 11.14 -23.39 10.04
CA GLU A 329 11.72 -24.74 10.01
C GLU A 329 10.70 -25.78 9.48
N LYS A 330 9.44 -25.67 9.89
CA LYS A 330 8.32 -26.53 9.42
C LYS A 330 7.78 -26.14 8.04
N ASN A 331 8.41 -25.19 7.33
CA ASN A 331 8.01 -24.67 6.00
C ASN A 331 6.61 -24.04 5.92
N LEU A 332 6.08 -23.50 7.02
CA LEU A 332 4.78 -22.83 7.07
C LEU A 332 4.82 -21.40 6.50
N GLY A 333 5.99 -20.81 6.36
CA GLY A 333 6.19 -19.47 5.84
C GLY A 333 7.65 -19.07 5.84
N TYR A 334 7.88 -17.77 5.61
CA TYR A 334 9.22 -17.18 5.69
C TYR A 334 9.25 -16.06 6.74
N LEU A 335 10.29 -16.03 7.53
CA LEU A 335 10.64 -14.89 8.38
C LEU A 335 11.19 -13.80 7.48
N ALA A 336 10.34 -12.84 7.11
CA ALA A 336 10.66 -11.83 6.11
C ALA A 336 9.84 -10.55 6.27
N VAL A 337 10.44 -9.42 5.92
CA VAL A 337 9.88 -8.06 6.07
C VAL A 337 9.01 -7.60 4.89
N SER A 338 8.34 -8.44 4.15
CA SER A 338 7.46 -8.05 3.06
C SER A 338 6.02 -8.50 3.31
N LEU A 339 5.17 -8.42 2.29
CA LEU A 339 3.79 -8.92 2.34
C LEU A 339 3.25 -9.15 0.92
N GLY A 340 2.11 -9.84 0.81
CA GLY A 340 1.42 -10.06 -0.45
C GLY A 340 2.01 -11.17 -1.31
N PHE A 341 2.96 -11.96 -0.78
CA PHE A 341 3.57 -13.08 -1.49
C PHE A 341 2.66 -14.32 -1.47
N TYR A 342 2.86 -15.24 -2.40
CA TYR A 342 2.04 -16.46 -2.47
C TYR A 342 2.18 -17.37 -1.26
N LYS A 343 3.35 -17.36 -0.58
CA LYS A 343 3.60 -18.06 0.67
C LYS A 343 3.52 -17.08 1.84
N THR A 344 3.04 -17.57 2.98
CA THR A 344 2.92 -16.74 4.19
C THR A 344 4.27 -16.15 4.60
N LEU A 345 4.27 -14.85 4.92
CA LEU A 345 5.41 -14.14 5.49
C LEU A 345 5.05 -13.67 6.90
N PHE A 346 6.01 -13.70 7.80
CA PHE A 346 5.83 -13.23 9.17
C PHE A 346 7.06 -12.48 9.69
N SER A 347 6.82 -11.52 10.56
CA SER A 347 7.86 -10.72 11.21
C SER A 347 7.36 -10.14 12.54
N ALA A 348 8.29 -9.82 13.45
CA ALA A 348 8.01 -9.02 14.64
C ALA A 348 8.22 -7.53 14.28
N PRO A 349 7.15 -6.71 14.18
CA PRO A 349 7.25 -5.35 13.67
C PRO A 349 8.13 -4.43 14.53
N GLY A 350 8.03 -4.50 15.85
CA GLY A 350 8.79 -3.63 16.77
C GLY A 350 10.31 -3.72 16.56
N SER A 351 10.82 -4.93 16.26
CA SER A 351 12.24 -5.17 15.98
C SER A 351 12.60 -5.15 14.48
N SER A 352 11.66 -4.85 13.59
CA SER A 352 11.87 -4.89 12.14
C SER A 352 11.26 -3.70 11.39
N THR A 353 10.00 -3.82 10.93
CA THR A 353 9.36 -2.84 10.02
C THR A 353 8.87 -1.56 10.71
N SER A 354 8.97 -1.46 12.02
CA SER A 354 8.63 -0.29 12.83
C SER A 354 9.75 0.07 13.81
N SER A 355 10.97 -0.42 13.58
CA SER A 355 12.16 -0.12 14.39
C SER A 355 12.59 1.35 14.32
N GLU A 356 12.11 2.10 13.33
CA GLU A 356 12.33 3.54 13.20
C GLU A 356 11.49 4.36 14.20
N ILE A 357 10.46 3.76 14.80
CA ILE A 357 9.60 4.41 15.81
C ILE A 357 10.27 4.22 17.18
N PRO A 358 10.47 5.28 17.99
CA PRO A 358 11.01 5.17 19.33
C PRO A 358 10.20 4.22 20.23
N GLU A 359 10.85 3.49 21.12
CA GLU A 359 10.22 2.47 21.99
C GLU A 359 9.07 3.02 22.85
N ASP A 360 9.21 4.26 23.32
CA ASP A 360 8.16 4.94 24.09
C ASP A 360 6.94 5.24 23.22
N GLU A 361 7.13 5.69 21.98
CA GLU A 361 6.04 5.89 21.02
C GLU A 361 5.41 4.53 20.61
N GLN A 362 6.21 3.46 20.45
CA GLN A 362 5.69 2.10 20.19
C GLN A 362 4.77 1.62 21.31
N LYS A 363 5.18 1.81 22.57
CA LYS A 363 4.37 1.44 23.76
C LYS A 363 3.09 2.25 23.86
N GLU A 364 3.16 3.55 23.58
CA GLU A 364 1.99 4.45 23.59
C GLU A 364 0.96 4.05 22.53
N MET A 365 1.41 3.59 21.37
CA MET A 365 0.55 3.06 20.32
C MET A 365 -0.02 1.65 20.63
N GLY A 366 0.49 0.97 21.66
CA GLY A 366 0.08 -0.39 22.03
C GLY A 366 0.79 -1.49 21.21
N LEU A 367 1.94 -1.20 20.62
CA LEU A 367 2.76 -2.19 19.94
C LEU A 367 3.45 -3.08 20.98
N SER A 368 3.00 -4.34 21.08
CA SER A 368 3.55 -5.35 22.01
C SER A 368 4.86 -5.94 21.47
N ASP A 369 5.81 -6.22 22.36
CA ASP A 369 7.06 -6.95 22.01
C ASP A 369 6.78 -8.36 21.49
N GLY A 370 5.67 -8.97 21.91
CA GLY A 370 5.22 -10.30 21.46
C GLY A 370 4.42 -10.32 20.17
N LEU A 371 4.27 -9.15 19.51
CA LEU A 371 3.46 -9.06 18.31
C LEU A 371 4.14 -9.70 17.10
N ILE A 372 3.44 -10.63 16.45
CA ILE A 372 3.82 -11.17 15.15
C ILE A 372 2.81 -10.67 14.12
N ARG A 373 3.31 -10.04 13.05
CA ARG A 373 2.52 -9.68 11.89
C ARG A 373 2.65 -10.74 10.81
N PHE A 374 1.52 -11.22 10.33
CA PHE A 374 1.43 -12.17 9.22
C PHE A 374 0.91 -11.50 7.96
N SER A 375 1.52 -11.80 6.84
CA SER A 375 0.95 -11.69 5.51
C SER A 375 0.60 -13.09 5.05
N ILE A 376 -0.67 -13.44 5.10
CA ILE A 376 -1.14 -14.79 4.81
C ILE A 376 -1.05 -15.06 3.31
N GLY A 377 -0.48 -16.21 2.95
CA GLY A 377 -0.27 -16.63 1.57
C GLY A 377 -1.50 -17.21 0.88
N LEU A 378 -1.27 -17.68 -0.36
CA LEU A 378 -2.29 -18.31 -1.22
C LEU A 378 -2.36 -19.82 -0.95
N ASP A 379 -2.34 -20.22 0.32
CA ASP A 379 -2.37 -21.62 0.72
C ASP A 379 -3.64 -22.29 0.19
N ALA A 380 -3.47 -23.45 -0.43
CA ALA A 380 -4.58 -24.24 -0.97
C ALA A 380 -5.21 -25.19 0.08
N ASP A 381 -4.53 -25.40 1.21
CA ASP A 381 -4.97 -26.26 2.33
C ASP A 381 -4.71 -25.54 3.66
N ILE A 382 -5.48 -24.50 3.90
CA ILE A 382 -5.30 -23.63 5.07
C ILE A 382 -5.63 -24.33 6.37
N GLU A 383 -6.49 -25.37 6.36
CA GLU A 383 -6.83 -26.18 7.53
C GLU A 383 -5.61 -26.96 8.01
N ARG A 384 -4.92 -27.64 7.09
CA ARG A 384 -3.66 -28.35 7.39
C ARG A 384 -2.61 -27.36 7.92
N THR A 385 -2.49 -26.20 7.30
CA THR A 385 -1.53 -25.17 7.73
C THR A 385 -1.85 -24.66 9.13
N PHE A 386 -3.13 -24.47 9.46
CA PHE A 386 -3.56 -24.11 10.80
C PHE A 386 -3.17 -25.20 11.83
N ASP A 387 -3.44 -26.48 11.54
CA ASP A 387 -3.08 -27.58 12.45
C ASP A 387 -1.57 -27.61 12.74
N MET A 388 -0.75 -27.37 11.71
CA MET A 388 0.69 -27.29 11.87
C MET A 388 1.13 -26.04 12.67
N MET A 389 0.52 -24.88 12.43
CA MET A 389 0.77 -23.65 13.21
C MET A 389 0.39 -23.86 14.68
N ARG A 390 -0.78 -24.46 14.94
CA ARG A 390 -1.21 -24.81 16.30
C ARG A 390 -0.22 -25.75 16.99
N ALA A 391 0.30 -26.75 16.30
CA ALA A 391 1.34 -27.63 16.84
C ALA A 391 2.62 -26.85 17.22
N CYS A 392 3.06 -25.92 16.37
CA CYS A 392 4.18 -25.04 16.70
C CYS A 392 3.89 -24.16 17.93
N MET A 393 2.70 -23.60 18.06
CA MET A 393 2.30 -22.79 19.21
C MET A 393 2.28 -23.58 20.52
N LEU A 394 1.89 -24.86 20.48
CA LEU A 394 1.98 -25.79 21.62
C LEU A 394 3.43 -26.09 21.98
N GLU A 395 4.29 -26.38 20.99
CA GLU A 395 5.69 -26.74 21.18
C GLU A 395 6.49 -25.59 21.81
N VAL A 396 6.22 -24.32 21.42
CA VAL A 396 6.89 -23.14 22.00
C VAL A 396 6.21 -22.59 23.26
N GLY A 397 5.09 -23.18 23.70
CA GLY A 397 4.39 -22.78 24.93
C GLY A 397 3.50 -21.50 24.80
N VAL A 398 3.22 -21.06 23.60
CA VAL A 398 2.25 -19.96 23.34
C VAL A 398 0.83 -20.43 23.62
N LEU A 399 0.53 -21.71 23.38
CA LEU A 399 -0.69 -22.40 23.80
C LEU A 399 -0.40 -23.40 24.92
N GLN A 400 -1.36 -23.52 25.86
CA GLN A 400 -1.31 -24.53 26.90
C GLN A 400 -2.10 -25.78 26.48
N THR A 401 -1.64 -26.96 26.90
CA THR A 401 -2.21 -28.25 26.48
C THR A 401 -3.69 -28.43 26.91
N GLU A 402 -4.17 -27.68 27.91
CA GLU A 402 -5.55 -27.76 28.41
C GLU A 402 -6.57 -26.98 27.57
N MET A 403 -6.11 -26.14 26.66
CA MET A 403 -6.97 -25.31 25.78
C MET A 403 -6.93 -25.77 24.31
N ALA A 404 -6.32 -26.89 24.04
CA ALA A 404 -6.03 -27.34 22.67
C ALA A 404 -7.02 -28.44 22.18
#